data_075498cb364f5a0b31fc772507596409
#
_entry.id   075498cb364f5a0b31fc772507596409
#
_cell.length_a   1.000
_cell.length_b   1.000
_cell.length_c   1.000
_cell.angle_alpha   90.00
_cell.angle_beta   90.00
_cell.angle_gamma   90.00
#
_symmetry.space_group_name_H-M   'P 1'
#
loop_
_entity.id
_entity.type
_entity.pdbx_description
1 polymer ?
#
loop_
_entity_poly.entity_id
_entity_poly.type
_entity_poly.pdbx_seq_one_letter_code
_entity_poly.pdbx_strand_id
1 'polypeptide(L)'
;GGWDGDLKISDVRIKDAPQVAQLLSAASIVGLLDQMDGKGIFFDTINGTFYLKNELFTIYESSAVGPSLGMSLDGYINTKRKELDLQGVLSPFYLLNGIGAFLTRRGEGLIGFNFKLGGAIDKPETVVNPLSLFTPGMFREIFRRKAPEQN
;
A
#
# COMPACT_ATOMS: atom_id res chain seq x y z
N GLY A 1 -23.36 -15.00 -8.23
CA GLY A 1 -23.11 -14.12 -7.12
C GLY A 1 -21.65 -13.95 -6.79
N GLY A 2 -21.36 -12.90 -6.09
CA GLY A 2 -20.03 -12.60 -5.54
C GLY A 2 -20.13 -12.30 -4.05
N TRP A 3 -18.99 -12.08 -3.45
CA TRP A 3 -18.85 -11.80 -2.02
C TRP A 3 -18.19 -10.45 -1.81
N ASP A 4 -18.90 -9.53 -1.16
CA ASP A 4 -18.32 -8.30 -0.65
C ASP A 4 -17.86 -8.52 0.78
N GLY A 5 -16.78 -7.86 1.16
CA GLY A 5 -16.30 -7.91 2.52
C GLY A 5 -15.45 -6.73 2.90
N ASP A 6 -15.45 -6.47 4.18
CA ASP A 6 -14.56 -5.50 4.81
C ASP A 6 -13.63 -6.24 5.77
N LEU A 7 -12.37 -5.84 5.73
CA LEU A 7 -11.34 -6.36 6.61
C LEU A 7 -10.81 -5.23 7.48
N LYS A 8 -10.72 -5.49 8.77
CA LYS A 8 -10.00 -4.62 9.69
C LYS A 8 -9.10 -5.45 10.57
N ILE A 9 -7.81 -5.14 10.53
CA ILE A 9 -6.80 -5.78 11.37
C ILE A 9 -6.11 -4.68 12.17
N SER A 10 -5.93 -4.92 13.45
CA SER A 10 -5.24 -3.98 14.35
C SER A 10 -3.96 -4.61 14.88
N ASP A 11 -2.99 -3.77 15.22
CA ASP A 11 -1.74 -4.18 15.87
C ASP A 11 -0.97 -5.25 15.08
N VAL A 12 -0.70 -4.95 13.80
CA VAL A 12 -0.01 -5.87 12.89
C VAL A 12 1.48 -5.56 12.87
N ARG A 13 2.28 -6.60 12.90
CA ARG A 13 3.72 -6.53 12.66
C ARG A 13 4.07 -7.32 11.41
N ILE A 14 4.70 -6.65 10.44
CA ILE A 14 5.21 -7.28 9.23
C ILE A 14 6.71 -7.48 9.38
N LYS A 15 7.15 -8.72 9.23
CA LYS A 15 8.55 -9.13 9.34
C LYS A 15 8.84 -10.17 8.26
N ASP A 16 10.04 -10.10 7.69
CA ASP A 16 10.51 -11.08 6.70
C ASP A 16 9.55 -11.26 5.50
N ALA A 17 9.01 -10.15 4.98
CA ALA A 17 8.12 -10.15 3.83
C ALA A 17 8.88 -9.75 2.55
N PRO A 18 9.27 -10.71 1.67
CA PRO A 18 10.11 -10.42 0.49
C PRO A 18 9.51 -9.39 -0.46
N GLN A 19 8.19 -9.42 -0.67
CA GLN A 19 7.51 -8.47 -1.56
C GLN A 19 7.56 -7.05 -1.00
N VAL A 20 7.38 -6.90 0.30
CA VAL A 20 7.52 -5.60 0.97
C VAL A 20 8.96 -5.12 0.92
N ALA A 21 9.93 -6.02 1.14
CA ALA A 21 11.35 -5.70 1.03
C ALA A 21 11.71 -5.20 -0.37
N GLN A 22 11.21 -5.84 -1.41
CA GLN A 22 11.43 -5.40 -2.80
C GLN A 22 10.85 -4.00 -3.04
N LEU A 23 9.66 -3.72 -2.54
CA LEU A 23 9.03 -2.41 -2.65
C LEU A 23 9.85 -1.32 -1.96
N LEU A 24 10.29 -1.57 -0.74
CA LEU A 24 11.11 -0.63 0.04
C LEU A 24 12.48 -0.40 -0.62
N SER A 25 13.08 -1.44 -1.15
CA SER A 25 14.35 -1.36 -1.88
C SER A 25 14.20 -0.54 -3.17
N ALA A 26 13.16 -0.80 -3.95
CA ALA A 26 12.88 -0.06 -5.18
C ALA A 26 12.61 1.43 -4.92
N ALA A 27 12.03 1.77 -3.78
CA ALA A 27 11.82 3.14 -3.34
C ALA A 27 13.04 3.74 -2.63
N SER A 28 14.12 2.99 -2.47
CA SER A 28 15.34 3.39 -1.75
C SER A 28 15.10 3.77 -0.28
N ILE A 29 14.16 3.08 0.36
CA ILE A 29 13.79 3.34 1.75
C ILE A 29 14.53 2.39 2.69
N VAL A 30 15.85 2.57 2.80
CA VAL A 30 16.75 1.68 3.53
C VAL A 30 16.43 1.61 5.03
N GLY A 31 16.04 2.73 5.63
CA GLY A 31 15.70 2.75 7.06
C GLY A 31 14.54 1.84 7.43
N LEU A 32 13.55 1.70 6.56
CA LEU A 32 12.43 0.76 6.77
C LEU A 32 12.82 -0.69 6.51
N LEU A 33 13.75 -0.94 5.59
CA LEU A 33 14.33 -2.27 5.39
C LEU A 33 15.03 -2.76 6.66
N ASP A 34 15.87 -1.91 7.25
CA ASP A 34 16.56 -2.23 8.50
C ASP A 34 15.57 -2.48 9.65
N GLN A 35 14.50 -1.69 9.71
CA GLN A 35 13.44 -1.89 10.70
C GLN A 35 12.75 -3.24 10.52
N MET A 36 12.45 -3.62 9.29
CA MET A 36 11.79 -4.88 8.96
C MET A 36 12.65 -6.09 9.34
N ASP A 37 13.95 -6.01 9.08
CA ASP A 37 14.93 -7.06 9.45
C ASP A 37 15.12 -7.17 10.97
N GLY A 38 14.87 -6.10 11.70
CA GLY A 38 14.94 -6.08 13.16
C GLY A 38 13.62 -6.40 13.84
N LYS A 39 12.94 -5.36 14.31
CA LYS A 39 11.68 -5.48 15.07
C LYS A 39 10.46 -5.73 14.22
N GLY A 40 10.55 -5.50 12.93
CA GLY A 40 9.43 -5.49 12.00
C GLY A 40 8.83 -4.10 11.80
N ILE A 41 7.98 -3.99 10.80
CA ILE A 41 7.21 -2.77 10.53
C ILE A 41 5.83 -2.93 11.18
N PHE A 42 5.47 -1.96 12.02
CA PHE A 42 4.19 -1.97 12.73
C PHE A 42 3.14 -1.18 11.97
N PHE A 43 1.94 -1.74 11.94
CA PHE A 43 0.74 -1.03 11.52
C PHE A 43 -0.28 -1.06 12.65
N ASP A 44 -0.77 0.11 13.03
CA ASP A 44 -1.83 0.25 14.03
C ASP A 44 -3.13 -0.31 13.50
N THR A 45 -3.41 -0.05 12.23
CA THR A 45 -4.64 -0.48 11.57
C THR A 45 -4.39 -0.77 10.09
N ILE A 46 -4.92 -1.89 9.64
CA ILE A 46 -5.07 -2.24 8.23
C ILE A 46 -6.57 -2.37 7.95
N ASN A 47 -7.05 -1.62 6.99
CA ASN A 47 -8.43 -1.68 6.52
C ASN A 47 -8.45 -2.05 5.05
N GLY A 48 -9.47 -2.78 4.63
CA GLY A 48 -9.65 -3.10 3.22
C GLY A 48 -11.08 -3.46 2.90
N THR A 49 -11.53 -3.05 1.74
CA THR A 49 -12.81 -3.43 1.14
C THR A 49 -12.54 -4.25 -0.11
N PHE A 50 -13.16 -5.39 -0.21
CA PHE A 50 -12.91 -6.30 -1.32
C PHE A 50 -14.19 -6.91 -1.88
N TYR A 51 -14.08 -7.41 -3.10
CA TYR A 51 -15.11 -8.18 -3.78
C TYR A 51 -14.50 -9.43 -4.42
N LEU A 52 -15.09 -10.56 -4.17
CA LEU A 52 -14.65 -11.84 -4.74
C LEU A 52 -15.73 -12.42 -5.64
N LYS A 53 -15.41 -12.65 -6.90
CA LYS A 53 -16.29 -13.32 -7.86
C LYS A 53 -15.46 -14.06 -8.89
N ASN A 54 -15.82 -15.32 -9.17
CA ASN A 54 -15.17 -16.15 -10.20
C ASN A 54 -13.64 -16.17 -10.07
N GLU A 55 -13.15 -16.38 -8.84
CA GLU A 55 -11.71 -16.43 -8.54
C GLU A 55 -10.95 -15.11 -8.80
N LEU A 56 -11.70 -14.04 -9.07
CA LEU A 56 -11.16 -12.68 -9.14
C LEU A 56 -11.42 -11.97 -7.82
N PHE A 57 -10.34 -11.62 -7.16
CA PHE A 57 -10.37 -10.84 -5.93
C PHE A 57 -10.05 -9.38 -6.29
N THR A 58 -11.02 -8.50 -6.09
CA THR A 58 -10.88 -7.08 -6.33
C THR A 58 -10.74 -6.35 -5.01
N ILE A 59 -9.68 -5.57 -4.87
CA ILE A 59 -9.47 -4.68 -3.72
C ILE A 59 -9.85 -3.28 -4.18
N TYR A 60 -10.88 -2.71 -3.58
CA TYR A 60 -11.37 -1.37 -3.95
C TYR A 60 -10.65 -0.28 -3.20
N GLU A 61 -10.53 -0.46 -1.91
CA GLU A 61 -9.91 0.48 -1.00
C GLU A 61 -9.19 -0.31 0.07
N SER A 62 -7.93 -0.08 0.23
CA SER A 62 -7.22 -0.58 1.40
C SER A 62 -6.19 0.43 1.87
N SER A 63 -5.96 0.42 3.16
CA SER A 63 -4.96 1.27 3.79
C SER A 63 -4.31 0.54 4.95
N ALA A 64 -3.04 0.80 5.13
CA ALA A 64 -2.29 0.37 6.29
C ALA A 64 -1.59 1.60 6.87
N VAL A 65 -1.81 1.89 8.13
CA VAL A 65 -1.25 3.05 8.80
C VAL A 65 -0.52 2.63 10.06
N GLY A 66 0.72 3.03 10.16
CA GLY A 66 1.57 2.79 11.32
C GLY A 66 2.43 4.00 11.65
N PRO A 67 3.26 3.91 12.70
CA PRO A 67 4.10 5.03 13.14
C PRO A 67 5.21 5.40 12.14
N SER A 68 5.65 4.45 11.31
CA SER A 68 6.75 4.66 10.36
C SER A 68 6.30 4.78 8.92
N LEU A 69 5.13 4.26 8.58
CA LEU A 69 4.71 4.05 7.21
C LEU A 69 3.20 4.11 7.06
N GLY A 70 2.73 4.80 6.03
CA GLY A 70 1.38 4.71 5.51
C GLY A 70 1.39 4.07 4.12
N MET A 71 0.40 3.26 3.83
CA MET A 71 0.26 2.56 2.56
C MET A 71 -1.18 2.52 2.11
N SER A 72 -1.38 2.60 0.80
CA SER A 72 -2.66 2.24 0.17
C SER A 72 -2.45 1.17 -0.88
N LEU A 73 -3.49 0.41 -1.17
CA LEU A 73 -3.45 -0.64 -2.17
C LEU A 73 -4.84 -0.83 -2.77
N ASP A 74 -4.92 -0.92 -4.09
CA ASP A 74 -6.11 -1.33 -4.83
C ASP A 74 -5.73 -2.13 -6.07
N GLY A 75 -6.67 -2.86 -6.63
CA GLY A 75 -6.46 -3.63 -7.84
C GLY A 75 -7.03 -5.04 -7.78
N TYR A 76 -6.41 -5.95 -8.52
CA TYR A 76 -6.93 -7.28 -8.76
C TYR A 76 -5.93 -8.38 -8.43
N ILE A 77 -6.47 -9.49 -7.91
CA ILE A 77 -5.75 -10.76 -7.79
C ILE A 77 -6.61 -11.84 -8.44
N ASN A 78 -6.10 -12.45 -9.50
CA ASN A 78 -6.76 -13.57 -10.16
C ASN A 78 -6.13 -14.88 -9.69
N THR A 79 -6.85 -15.59 -8.85
CA THR A 79 -6.33 -16.82 -8.23
C THR A 79 -6.27 -17.99 -9.21
N LYS A 80 -7.13 -17.99 -10.23
CA LYS A 80 -7.12 -19.01 -11.27
C LYS A 80 -5.93 -18.89 -12.21
N ARG A 81 -5.66 -17.67 -12.69
CA ARG A 81 -4.51 -17.39 -13.56
C ARG A 81 -3.21 -17.20 -12.78
N LYS A 82 -3.32 -17.11 -11.45
CA LYS A 82 -2.19 -16.82 -10.54
C LYS A 82 -1.46 -15.53 -10.91
N GLU A 83 -2.22 -14.51 -11.22
CA GLU A 83 -1.75 -13.18 -11.61
C GLU A 83 -2.30 -12.11 -10.67
N LEU A 84 -1.56 -11.03 -10.55
CA LEU A 84 -2.00 -9.85 -9.82
C LEU A 84 -1.72 -8.58 -10.62
N ASP A 85 -2.52 -7.56 -10.35
CA ASP A 85 -2.38 -6.21 -10.88
C ASP A 85 -2.84 -5.24 -9.78
N LEU A 86 -1.89 -4.80 -8.99
CA LEU A 86 -2.11 -3.95 -7.83
C LEU A 86 -1.35 -2.64 -8.00
N GLN A 87 -1.89 -1.59 -7.41
CA GLN A 87 -1.29 -0.28 -7.39
C GLN A 87 -1.55 0.39 -6.06
N GLY A 88 -0.72 1.34 -5.70
CA GLY A 88 -0.90 2.03 -4.45
C GLY A 88 0.10 3.15 -4.23
N VAL A 89 0.09 3.64 -3.01
CA VAL A 89 0.99 4.68 -2.54
C VAL A 89 1.68 4.20 -1.28
N LEU A 90 2.95 4.46 -1.20
CA LEU A 90 3.79 4.22 -0.04
C LEU A 90 4.30 5.55 0.49
N SER A 91 3.96 5.90 1.72
CA SER A 91 4.38 7.15 2.36
C SER A 91 5.16 6.84 3.64
N PRO A 92 6.49 6.91 3.59
CA PRO A 92 7.31 6.73 4.77
C PRO A 92 7.25 7.99 5.63
N PHE A 93 6.78 7.85 6.85
CA PHE A 93 6.58 9.01 7.74
C PHE A 93 7.89 9.61 8.24
N TYR A 94 8.98 8.86 8.24
CA TYR A 94 10.29 9.42 8.61
C TYR A 94 10.79 10.48 7.62
N LEU A 95 10.34 10.45 6.34
CA LEU A 95 10.61 11.52 5.40
C LEU A 95 9.90 12.83 5.78
N LEU A 96 8.90 12.71 6.65
CA LEU A 96 8.14 13.81 7.21
C LEU A 96 8.64 14.15 8.63
N ASN A 97 9.78 13.62 9.02
CA ASN A 97 10.34 13.78 10.36
C ASN A 97 10.63 15.26 10.66
N GLY A 98 10.19 15.73 11.80
CA GLY A 98 10.12 17.16 12.11
C GLY A 98 8.85 17.83 11.57
N ILE A 99 8.09 17.13 10.74
CA ILE A 99 6.82 17.55 10.16
C ILE A 99 5.70 16.62 10.67
N GLY A 100 5.84 16.02 11.83
CA GLY A 100 4.82 15.13 12.40
C GLY A 100 3.44 15.79 12.54
N ALA A 101 3.42 17.09 12.76
CA ALA A 101 2.22 17.90 12.70
C ALA A 101 1.70 18.12 11.26
N PHE A 102 2.49 17.77 10.26
CA PHE A 102 2.17 17.95 8.85
C PHE A 102 0.95 17.14 8.40
N LEU A 103 0.83 15.92 8.89
CA LEU A 103 -0.34 15.08 8.59
C LEU A 103 -1.65 15.66 9.11
N THR A 104 -1.57 16.58 10.06
CA THR A 104 -2.72 17.24 10.67
C THR A 104 -2.97 18.66 10.15
N ARG A 105 -2.02 19.24 9.42
CA ARG A 105 -2.16 20.57 8.85
C ARG A 105 -2.93 20.53 7.54
N ARG A 106 -3.91 21.41 7.44
CA ARG A 106 -4.69 21.55 6.20
C ARG A 106 -3.87 22.29 5.13
N GLY A 107 -3.90 21.76 3.89
CA GLY A 107 -3.33 22.42 2.72
C GLY A 107 -1.86 22.11 2.46
N GLU A 108 -1.22 21.33 3.30
CA GLU A 108 0.15 20.88 3.06
C GLU A 108 0.17 19.55 2.29
N GLY A 109 1.21 19.34 1.49
CA GLY A 109 1.37 18.11 0.72
C GLY A 109 1.96 16.95 1.54
N LEU A 110 1.63 15.74 1.17
CA LEU A 110 2.25 14.52 1.69
C LEU A 110 3.25 13.97 0.68
N ILE A 111 4.37 13.50 1.18
CA ILE A 111 5.40 12.89 0.33
C ILE A 111 5.15 11.39 0.27
N GLY A 112 5.07 10.86 -0.94
CA GLY A 112 4.84 9.44 -1.15
C GLY A 112 5.33 8.92 -2.48
N PHE A 113 5.41 7.63 -2.59
CA PHE A 113 5.79 6.91 -3.80
C PHE A 113 4.57 6.19 -4.36
N ASN A 114 4.29 6.39 -5.64
CA ASN A 114 3.38 5.52 -6.36
C ASN A 114 4.07 4.22 -6.73
N PHE A 115 3.39 3.12 -6.57
CA PHE A 115 3.92 1.82 -6.99
C PHE A 115 2.87 0.99 -7.71
N LYS A 116 3.35 0.08 -8.53
CA LYS A 116 2.58 -0.99 -9.16
C LYS A 116 3.23 -2.31 -8.85
N LEU A 117 2.40 -3.32 -8.64
CA LEU A 117 2.81 -4.68 -8.41
C LEU A 117 2.01 -5.56 -9.37
N GLY A 118 2.68 -6.21 -10.31
CA GLY A 118 2.01 -6.95 -11.38
C GLY A 118 2.67 -8.26 -11.71
N GLY A 119 2.01 -9.04 -12.56
CA GLY A 119 2.52 -10.30 -13.07
C GLY A 119 2.12 -11.52 -12.23
N ALA A 120 3.00 -12.51 -12.16
CA ALA A 120 2.72 -13.75 -11.45
C ALA A 120 2.71 -13.56 -9.93
N ILE A 121 1.75 -14.20 -9.24
CA ILE A 121 1.65 -14.14 -7.77
C ILE A 121 2.94 -14.65 -7.11
N ASP A 122 3.55 -15.68 -7.67
CA ASP A 122 4.76 -16.29 -7.11
C ASP A 122 6.00 -15.41 -7.26
N LYS A 123 6.02 -14.54 -8.27
CA LYS A 123 7.13 -13.66 -8.57
C LYS A 123 6.62 -12.33 -9.15
N PRO A 124 6.01 -11.49 -8.33
CA PRO A 124 5.47 -10.22 -8.82
C PRO A 124 6.60 -9.26 -9.21
N GLU A 125 6.32 -8.47 -10.24
CA GLU A 125 7.18 -7.38 -10.67
C GLU A 125 6.74 -6.08 -9.98
N THR A 126 7.69 -5.39 -9.39
CA THR A 126 7.45 -4.13 -8.68
C THR A 126 8.01 -2.96 -9.49
N VAL A 127 7.17 -1.96 -9.72
CA VAL A 127 7.57 -0.69 -10.33
C VAL A 127 7.24 0.43 -9.36
N VAL A 128 8.22 1.25 -9.03
CA VAL A 128 8.04 2.41 -8.16
C VAL A 128 8.32 3.67 -8.97
N ASN A 129 7.38 4.60 -8.93
CA ASN A 129 7.57 5.91 -9.55
C ASN A 129 8.34 6.84 -8.60
N PRO A 130 9.00 7.88 -9.15
CA PRO A 130 9.70 8.84 -8.32
C PRO A 130 8.82 9.45 -7.24
N LEU A 131 9.47 9.93 -6.20
CA LEU A 131 8.84 10.61 -5.09
C LEU A 131 7.92 11.74 -5.59
N SER A 132 6.69 11.71 -5.16
CA SER A 132 5.67 12.67 -5.53
C SER A 132 5.13 13.41 -4.31
N LEU A 133 4.74 14.66 -4.52
CA LEU A 133 4.08 15.46 -3.49
C LEU A 133 2.56 15.35 -3.68
N PHE A 134 1.87 14.91 -2.64
CA PHE A 134 0.42 14.82 -2.63
C PHE A 134 -0.19 15.84 -1.68
N THR A 135 -1.22 16.53 -2.13
CA THR A 135 -2.07 17.30 -1.20
C THR A 135 -2.94 16.34 -0.38
N PRO A 136 -3.42 16.74 0.80
CA PRO A 136 -4.30 15.89 1.60
C PRO A 136 -5.53 15.38 0.84
N GLY A 137 -6.10 16.21 -0.03
CA GLY A 137 -7.23 15.81 -0.88
C GLY A 137 -6.86 14.74 -1.89
N MET A 138 -5.73 14.88 -2.57
CA MET A 138 -5.19 13.88 -3.50
C MET A 138 -4.89 12.55 -2.80
N PHE A 139 -4.37 12.60 -1.59
CA PHE A 139 -4.10 11.42 -0.80
C PHE A 139 -5.38 10.66 -0.47
N ARG A 140 -6.46 11.36 -0.13
CA ARG A 140 -7.79 10.74 0.06
C ARG A 140 -8.33 10.11 -1.22
N GLU A 141 -8.17 10.78 -2.35
CA GLU A 141 -8.62 10.26 -3.65
C GLU A 141 -7.89 8.97 -4.01
N ILE A 142 -6.58 8.90 -3.74
CA ILE A 142 -5.78 7.68 -3.94
C ILE A 142 -6.33 6.53 -3.11
N PHE A 143 -6.70 6.76 -1.85
CA PHE A 143 -7.29 5.74 -1.00
C PHE A 143 -8.71 5.32 -1.40
N ARG A 144 -9.40 6.16 -2.17
CA ARG A 144 -10.79 5.92 -2.62
C ARG A 144 -10.89 5.60 -4.10
N ARG A 145 -9.78 5.58 -4.79
CA ARG A 145 -9.75 5.29 -6.22
C ARG A 145 -10.29 3.89 -6.48
N LYS A 146 -11.12 3.77 -7.52
CA LYS A 146 -11.60 2.46 -7.95
C LYS A 146 -10.44 1.63 -8.48
N ALA A 147 -10.54 0.32 -8.26
CA ALA A 147 -9.61 -0.61 -8.88
C ALA A 147 -9.66 -0.48 -10.41
N PRO A 148 -8.53 -0.68 -11.11
CA PRO A 148 -8.51 -0.62 -12.57
C PRO A 148 -9.52 -1.58 -13.19
N GLU A 149 -10.19 -1.13 -14.24
CA GLU A 149 -11.08 -2.03 -14.99
C GLU A 149 -10.24 -3.07 -15.72
N GLN A 150 -10.65 -4.32 -15.61
CA GLN A 150 -10.05 -5.39 -16.41
C GLN A 150 -10.59 -5.35 -17.84
N ASN A 151 -9.71 -5.14 -18.76
CA ASN A 151 -9.99 -5.30 -20.18
C ASN A 151 -10.00 -6.77 -20.59
#